data_1ef921343968cca21d06a0a3e50d70cb
#
_entry.id   1ef921343968cca21d06a0a3e50d70cb
#
_cell.length_a   1.000
_cell.length_b   1.000
_cell.length_c   1.000
_cell.angle_alpha   90.00
_cell.angle_beta   90.00
_cell.angle_gamma   90.00
#
_symmetry.space_group_name_H-M   'P 1'
#
loop_
_entity.id
_entity.type
_entity.pdbx_description
1 polymer ?
#
loop_
_entity_poly.entity_id
_entity_poly.type
_entity_poly.pdbx_seq_one_letter_code
_entity_poly.pdbx_strand_id
1 'polypeptide(L)'
;MELWDAYDRELNKLGGVTLVRGEEVPDGMYHLVSEVIVKHTDGEFLLMQRAPTKHFGAMWEATAGGSALCGESPLDCARRELLEETGLSGEFTRIGTVVHDGHRSIYAEFLCVTDHDKNSVRLQTGETAASKWVGFEKLKSMEAELASVRCLHSYYEYGESNGNNQI
;
A
#
# COMPACT_ATOMS: atom_id res chain seq x y z
N MET A 1 -4.33 19.87 9.32
CA MET A 1 -2.98 19.44 9.72
C MET A 1 -3.08 17.94 10.01
N GLU A 2 -2.35 17.13 9.27
CA GLU A 2 -2.36 15.67 9.45
C GLU A 2 -1.23 15.28 10.41
N LEU A 3 -1.57 14.49 11.42
CA LEU A 3 -0.66 14.07 12.47
C LEU A 3 -0.41 12.57 12.39
N TRP A 4 0.84 12.17 12.60
CA TRP A 4 1.29 10.79 12.60
C TRP A 4 1.91 10.41 13.94
N ASP A 5 1.80 9.16 14.31
CA ASP A 5 2.60 8.58 15.37
C ASP A 5 4.06 8.42 14.93
N ALA A 6 4.99 8.63 15.85
CA ALA A 6 6.39 8.35 15.63
C ALA A 6 6.73 6.91 16.05
N TYR A 7 7.61 6.26 15.30
CA TYR A 7 8.11 4.91 15.55
C TYR A 7 9.64 4.89 15.55
N ASP A 8 10.23 3.95 16.27
CA ASP A 8 11.64 3.58 16.07
C ASP A 8 11.79 2.67 14.84
N ARG A 9 13.02 2.28 14.53
CA ARG A 9 13.33 1.45 13.34
C ARG A 9 12.74 0.03 13.43
N GLU A 10 12.43 -0.44 14.62
CA GLU A 10 11.86 -1.76 14.91
C GLU A 10 10.32 -1.74 14.96
N LEU A 11 9.69 -0.62 14.54
CA LEU A 11 8.24 -0.41 14.54
C LEU A 11 7.66 -0.36 15.99
N ASN A 12 8.42 0.04 16.97
CA ASN A 12 7.88 0.37 18.30
C ASN A 12 7.43 1.83 18.31
N LYS A 13 6.19 2.06 18.75
CA LYS A 13 5.65 3.42 18.86
C LYS A 13 6.37 4.21 19.95
N LEU A 14 6.82 5.40 19.62
CA LEU A 14 7.48 6.33 20.54
C LEU A 14 6.41 7.15 21.28
N GLY A 15 6.22 6.85 22.58
CA GLY A 15 5.22 7.52 23.40
C GLY A 15 5.49 9.02 23.54
N GLY A 16 4.43 9.83 23.40
CA GLY A 16 4.50 11.28 23.58
C GLY A 16 5.13 12.07 22.43
N VAL A 17 5.43 11.40 21.30
CA VAL A 17 5.98 12.03 20.10
C VAL A 17 4.95 11.97 18.97
N THR A 18 4.68 13.12 18.36
CA THR A 18 3.79 13.24 17.20
C THR A 18 4.54 13.92 16.08
N LEU A 19 4.44 13.36 14.87
CA LEU A 19 4.99 13.91 13.64
C LEU A 19 3.89 14.68 12.88
N VAL A 20 4.30 15.69 12.13
CA VAL A 20 3.39 16.50 11.31
C VAL A 20 3.69 16.26 9.83
N ARG A 21 2.66 15.93 9.05
CA ARG A 21 2.81 15.76 7.59
C ARG A 21 3.38 17.02 6.94
N GLY A 22 4.44 16.83 6.16
CA GLY A 22 5.12 17.92 5.46
C GLY A 22 6.26 18.54 6.23
N GLU A 23 6.46 18.19 7.50
CA GLU A 23 7.65 18.55 8.27
C GLU A 23 8.73 17.46 8.17
N GLU A 24 9.98 17.84 8.44
CA GLU A 24 11.08 16.88 8.47
C GLU A 24 10.92 15.91 9.65
N VAL A 25 10.99 14.61 9.35
CA VAL A 25 10.96 13.56 10.37
C VAL A 25 12.34 13.52 11.05
N PRO A 26 12.43 13.65 12.40
CA PRO A 26 13.70 13.67 13.12
C PRO A 26 14.52 12.40 12.95
N ASP A 27 15.84 12.49 13.18
CA ASP A 27 16.76 11.36 13.12
C ASP A 27 16.34 10.23 14.09
N GLY A 28 16.40 9.00 13.60
CA GLY A 28 16.02 7.81 14.37
C GLY A 28 14.52 7.63 14.55
N MET A 29 13.70 8.50 13.95
CA MET A 29 12.25 8.39 13.97
C MET A 29 11.73 8.06 12.56
N TYR A 30 10.59 7.38 12.51
CA TYR A 30 9.93 6.96 11.30
C TYR A 30 8.43 7.19 11.42
N HIS A 31 7.77 7.45 10.30
CA HIS A 31 6.32 7.37 10.24
C HIS A 31 5.88 6.06 9.59
N LEU A 32 4.70 5.60 9.93
CA LEU A 32 4.12 4.37 9.39
C LEU A 32 3.35 4.68 8.10
N VAL A 33 3.57 3.84 7.10
CA VAL A 33 2.80 3.79 5.86
C VAL A 33 2.24 2.39 5.70
N SER A 34 0.99 2.25 5.29
CA SER A 34 0.43 0.96 4.91
C SER A 34 0.24 0.88 3.41
N GLU A 35 0.66 -0.23 2.80
CA GLU A 35 0.45 -0.54 1.38
C GLU A 35 -0.32 -1.86 1.24
N VAL A 36 -1.24 -1.90 0.29
CA VAL A 36 -2.17 -3.03 0.10
C VAL A 36 -2.19 -3.46 -1.35
N ILE A 37 -1.75 -4.69 -1.63
CA ILE A 37 -2.03 -5.36 -2.90
C ILE A 37 -3.45 -5.93 -2.84
N VAL A 38 -4.24 -5.67 -3.86
CA VAL A 38 -5.61 -6.20 -3.96
C VAL A 38 -5.66 -7.32 -4.98
N LYS A 39 -6.05 -8.52 -4.51
CA LYS A 39 -6.29 -9.71 -5.33
C LYS A 39 -7.76 -10.09 -5.28
N HIS A 40 -8.38 -10.25 -6.41
CA HIS A 40 -9.74 -10.76 -6.50
C HIS A 40 -9.74 -12.30 -6.35
N THR A 41 -10.84 -12.88 -5.87
CA THR A 41 -10.98 -14.32 -5.66
C THR A 41 -10.81 -15.16 -6.95
N ASP A 42 -10.96 -14.57 -8.14
CA ASP A 42 -10.70 -15.23 -9.42
C ASP A 42 -9.21 -15.21 -9.84
N GLY A 43 -8.33 -14.60 -9.03
CA GLY A 43 -6.89 -14.56 -9.23
C GLY A 43 -6.34 -13.31 -9.90
N GLU A 44 -7.17 -12.36 -10.34
CA GLU A 44 -6.70 -11.09 -10.90
C GLU A 44 -6.35 -10.06 -9.82
N PHE A 45 -5.47 -9.12 -10.17
CA PHE A 45 -4.94 -8.05 -9.32
C PHE A 45 -5.43 -6.70 -9.80
N LEU A 46 -5.76 -5.81 -8.85
CA LEU A 46 -6.11 -4.43 -9.15
C LEU A 46 -4.85 -3.62 -9.45
N LEU A 47 -4.84 -2.93 -10.56
CA LEU A 47 -3.90 -1.86 -10.87
C LEU A 47 -4.64 -0.53 -10.94
N MET A 48 -4.06 0.50 -10.36
CA MET A 48 -4.55 1.87 -10.43
C MET A 48 -3.54 2.76 -11.15
N GLN A 49 -4.01 3.69 -11.97
CA GLN A 49 -3.15 4.64 -12.67
C GLN A 49 -3.14 5.96 -11.92
N ARG A 50 -1.96 6.42 -11.54
CA ARG A 50 -1.77 7.71 -10.86
C ARG A 50 -2.27 8.86 -11.72
N ALA A 51 -2.94 9.83 -11.08
CA ALA A 51 -3.33 11.05 -11.79
C ALA A 51 -2.10 11.75 -12.39
N PRO A 52 -2.21 12.35 -13.59
CA PRO A 52 -1.05 12.97 -14.27
C PRO A 52 -0.35 14.06 -13.47
N THR A 53 -1.05 14.68 -12.53
CA THR A 53 -0.53 15.76 -11.66
C THR A 53 0.28 15.27 -10.45
N LYS A 54 0.28 13.95 -10.20
CA LYS A 54 0.99 13.35 -9.08
C LYS A 54 2.47 13.10 -9.41
N HIS A 55 3.28 12.92 -8.37
CA HIS A 55 4.62 12.36 -8.54
C HIS A 55 4.51 10.98 -9.20
N PHE A 56 5.33 10.68 -10.21
CA PHE A 56 5.16 9.53 -11.11
C PHE A 56 3.78 9.48 -11.81
N GLY A 57 3.23 10.65 -12.18
CA GLY A 57 1.94 10.75 -12.87
C GLY A 57 1.86 9.86 -14.11
N ALA A 58 0.69 9.31 -14.35
CA ALA A 58 0.37 8.34 -15.41
C ALA A 58 1.04 6.95 -15.29
N MET A 59 1.94 6.70 -14.34
CA MET A 59 2.40 5.35 -14.04
C MET A 59 1.30 4.53 -13.34
N TRP A 60 1.40 3.21 -13.46
CA TRP A 60 0.52 2.29 -12.75
C TRP A 60 1.02 2.02 -11.32
N GLU A 61 0.12 1.66 -10.44
CA GLU A 61 0.39 1.19 -9.07
C GLU A 61 -0.32 -0.13 -8.84
N ALA A 62 0.39 -1.07 -8.25
CA ALA A 62 -0.19 -2.36 -7.81
C ALA A 62 -0.72 -2.29 -6.37
N THR A 63 -0.61 -1.13 -5.71
CA THR A 63 -0.99 -0.94 -4.30
C THR A 63 -1.93 0.24 -4.13
N ALA A 64 -2.85 0.12 -3.16
CA ALA A 64 -3.48 1.23 -2.49
C ALA A 64 -2.74 1.50 -1.18
N GLY A 65 -2.68 2.75 -0.71
CA GLY A 65 -2.05 2.99 0.58
C GLY A 65 -1.66 4.43 0.87
N GLY A 66 -1.30 4.65 2.13
CA GLY A 66 -0.89 5.97 2.62
C GLY A 66 -0.37 5.94 4.04
N SER A 67 -0.13 7.13 4.58
CA SER A 67 0.41 7.30 5.92
C SER A 67 -0.64 7.02 7.00
N ALA A 68 -0.25 6.28 8.03
CA ALA A 68 -1.10 6.05 9.18
C ALA A 68 -1.30 7.34 9.99
N LEU A 69 -2.52 7.63 10.31
CA LEU A 69 -2.90 8.74 11.18
C LEU A 69 -2.52 8.42 12.64
N CYS A 70 -2.39 9.47 13.44
CA CYS A 70 -2.13 9.32 14.88
C CYS A 70 -3.19 8.41 15.54
N GLY A 71 -2.73 7.33 16.19
CA GLY A 71 -3.58 6.33 16.84
C GLY A 71 -4.03 5.16 15.96
N GLU A 72 -3.78 5.19 14.65
CA GLU A 72 -4.12 4.05 13.78
C GLU A 72 -3.11 2.90 13.96
N SER A 73 -3.62 1.68 13.96
CA SER A 73 -2.79 0.50 13.74
C SER A 73 -2.44 0.35 12.24
N PRO A 74 -1.38 -0.42 11.89
CA PRO A 74 -1.07 -0.69 10.48
C PRO A 74 -2.26 -1.24 9.69
N LEU A 75 -3.06 -2.12 10.30
CA LEU A 75 -4.21 -2.72 9.66
C LEU A 75 -5.38 -1.74 9.49
N ASP A 76 -5.60 -0.87 10.48
CA ASP A 76 -6.66 0.16 10.38
C ASP A 76 -6.33 1.16 9.27
N CYS A 77 -5.08 1.60 9.19
CA CYS A 77 -4.58 2.42 8.09
C CYS A 77 -4.79 1.72 6.73
N ALA A 78 -4.38 0.46 6.60
CA ALA A 78 -4.55 -0.30 5.36
C ALA A 78 -6.02 -0.40 4.92
N ARG A 79 -6.93 -0.63 5.85
CA ARG A 79 -8.38 -0.70 5.58
C ARG A 79 -8.96 0.66 5.17
N ARG A 80 -8.58 1.72 5.86
CA ARG A 80 -9.03 3.08 5.54
C ARG A 80 -8.55 3.50 4.16
N GLU A 81 -7.26 3.39 3.88
CA GLU A 81 -6.67 3.78 2.59
C GLU A 81 -7.29 2.98 1.43
N LEU A 82 -7.43 1.65 1.57
CA LEU A 82 -8.06 0.85 0.52
C LEU A 82 -9.50 1.30 0.25
N LEU A 83 -10.27 1.55 1.31
CA LEU A 83 -11.66 1.99 1.18
C LEU A 83 -11.75 3.39 0.54
N GLU A 84 -10.90 4.33 0.93
CA GLU A 84 -10.87 5.70 0.42
C GLU A 84 -10.47 5.75 -1.07
N GLU A 85 -9.42 5.01 -1.45
CA GLU A 85 -8.90 5.04 -2.81
C GLU A 85 -9.71 4.21 -3.81
N THR A 86 -10.36 3.13 -3.36
CA THR A 86 -10.98 2.16 -4.27
C THR A 86 -12.44 1.84 -3.98
N GLY A 87 -12.93 2.13 -2.78
CA GLY A 87 -14.24 1.69 -2.30
C GLY A 87 -14.31 0.19 -1.96
N LEU A 88 -13.20 -0.52 -2.02
CA LEU A 88 -13.15 -1.97 -1.78
C LEU A 88 -12.82 -2.29 -0.32
N SER A 89 -13.16 -3.51 0.07
CA SER A 89 -12.78 -4.15 1.32
C SER A 89 -12.54 -5.65 1.09
N GLY A 90 -12.03 -6.37 2.08
CA GLY A 90 -11.78 -7.81 1.97
C GLY A 90 -11.03 -8.37 3.17
N GLU A 91 -10.45 -9.54 2.99
CA GLU A 91 -9.64 -10.23 4.00
C GLU A 91 -8.17 -9.83 3.86
N PHE A 92 -7.61 -9.27 4.96
CA PHE A 92 -6.24 -8.77 4.99
C PHE A 92 -5.27 -9.76 5.59
N THR A 93 -4.14 -9.97 4.93
CA THR A 93 -3.00 -10.73 5.45
C THR A 93 -1.75 -9.85 5.41
N ARG A 94 -0.99 -9.76 6.52
CA ARG A 94 0.31 -9.09 6.52
C ARG A 94 1.30 -9.90 5.70
N ILE A 95 1.96 -9.29 4.72
CA ILE A 95 2.93 -9.95 3.84
C ILE A 95 4.36 -9.44 4.03
N GLY A 96 4.54 -8.26 4.61
CA GLY A 96 5.87 -7.71 4.80
C GLY A 96 5.92 -6.49 5.72
N THR A 97 7.16 -6.13 6.06
CA THR A 97 7.51 -4.85 6.69
C THR A 97 8.83 -4.39 6.10
N VAL A 98 8.87 -3.20 5.53
CA VAL A 98 10.07 -2.63 4.93
C VAL A 98 10.39 -1.29 5.57
N VAL A 99 11.63 -1.13 6.05
CA VAL A 99 12.14 0.14 6.56
C VAL A 99 12.87 0.87 5.43
N HIS A 100 12.49 2.12 5.20
CA HIS A 100 13.15 2.99 4.23
C HIS A 100 13.79 4.17 4.94
N ASP A 101 15.08 4.05 5.23
CA ASP A 101 15.83 5.06 6.01
C ASP A 101 15.83 6.43 5.31
N GLY A 102 15.98 6.46 3.99
CA GLY A 102 15.99 7.71 3.22
C GLY A 102 14.68 8.51 3.25
N HIS A 103 13.55 7.85 3.38
CA HIS A 103 12.23 8.49 3.54
C HIS A 103 11.77 8.54 4.99
N ARG A 104 12.54 7.94 5.92
CA ARG A 104 12.15 7.79 7.34
C ARG A 104 10.75 7.22 7.47
N SER A 105 10.48 6.17 6.70
CA SER A 105 9.18 5.51 6.63
C SER A 105 9.32 4.02 6.91
N ILE A 106 8.36 3.46 7.64
CA ILE A 106 8.19 2.02 7.79
C ILE A 106 6.93 1.63 7.04
N TYR A 107 7.09 0.75 6.05
CA TYR A 107 5.99 0.26 5.23
C TYR A 107 5.46 -1.05 5.80
N ALA A 108 4.20 -1.02 6.19
CA ALA A 108 3.44 -2.19 6.58
C ALA A 108 2.67 -2.70 5.37
N GLU A 109 3.04 -3.86 4.85
CA GLU A 109 2.57 -4.36 3.56
C GLU A 109 1.57 -5.49 3.74
N PHE A 110 0.45 -5.39 3.01
CA PHE A 110 -0.69 -6.31 3.11
C PHE A 110 -1.12 -6.84 1.75
N LEU A 111 -1.63 -8.06 1.74
CA LEU A 111 -2.49 -8.60 0.71
C LEU A 111 -3.94 -8.48 1.19
N CYS A 112 -4.80 -7.90 0.37
CA CYS A 112 -6.25 -7.92 0.56
C CYS A 112 -6.88 -8.82 -0.50
N VAL A 113 -7.57 -9.89 -0.09
CA VAL A 113 -8.37 -10.72 -0.99
C VAL A 113 -9.81 -10.26 -0.92
N THR A 114 -10.40 -9.98 -2.09
CA THR A 114 -11.77 -9.45 -2.20
C THR A 114 -12.61 -10.26 -3.21
N ASP A 115 -13.91 -10.32 -2.97
CA ASP A 115 -14.92 -10.87 -3.89
C ASP A 115 -15.89 -9.78 -4.42
N HIS A 116 -15.58 -8.51 -4.19
CA HIS A 116 -16.38 -7.38 -4.68
C HIS A 116 -16.49 -7.41 -6.21
N ASP A 117 -17.63 -6.95 -6.74
CA ASP A 117 -17.77 -6.72 -8.18
C ASP A 117 -16.62 -5.81 -8.67
N LYS A 118 -15.85 -6.30 -9.64
CA LYS A 118 -14.72 -5.58 -10.24
C LYS A 118 -15.10 -4.22 -10.83
N ASN A 119 -16.36 -4.05 -11.22
CA ASN A 119 -16.88 -2.79 -11.73
C ASN A 119 -17.28 -1.81 -10.60
N SER A 120 -17.22 -2.23 -9.33
CA SER A 120 -17.55 -1.38 -8.19
C SER A 120 -16.41 -0.48 -7.73
N VAL A 121 -15.21 -0.60 -8.34
CA VAL A 121 -14.05 0.24 -8.01
C VAL A 121 -14.40 1.71 -8.20
N ARG A 122 -14.17 2.51 -7.14
CA ARG A 122 -14.37 3.95 -7.15
C ARG A 122 -13.02 4.64 -7.05
N LEU A 123 -12.69 5.41 -8.08
CA LEU A 123 -11.42 6.13 -8.12
C LEU A 123 -11.51 7.41 -7.28
N GLN A 124 -10.50 7.63 -6.45
CA GLN A 124 -10.39 8.88 -5.69
C GLN A 124 -10.03 10.03 -6.63
N THR A 125 -10.89 11.04 -6.68
CA THR A 125 -10.75 12.19 -7.57
C THR A 125 -9.45 12.94 -7.28
N GLY A 126 -8.64 13.18 -8.32
CA GLY A 126 -7.36 13.88 -8.21
C GLY A 126 -6.17 12.99 -7.81
N GLU A 127 -6.42 11.77 -7.34
CA GLU A 127 -5.38 10.79 -6.98
C GLU A 127 -5.19 9.75 -8.08
N THR A 128 -6.27 9.21 -8.61
CA THR A 128 -6.28 8.08 -9.55
C THR A 128 -7.05 8.43 -10.82
N ALA A 129 -6.46 8.17 -11.99
CA ALA A 129 -7.04 8.47 -13.30
C ALA A 129 -7.80 7.27 -13.92
N ALA A 130 -7.37 6.04 -13.63
CA ALA A 130 -7.95 4.82 -14.17
C ALA A 130 -7.66 3.61 -13.26
N SER A 131 -8.41 2.54 -13.45
CA SER A 131 -8.11 1.23 -12.85
C SER A 131 -8.31 0.11 -13.87
N LYS A 132 -7.65 -1.03 -13.62
CA LYS A 132 -7.85 -2.27 -14.37
C LYS A 132 -7.52 -3.48 -13.52
N TRP A 133 -8.11 -4.61 -13.85
CA TRP A 133 -7.78 -5.91 -13.29
C TRP A 133 -6.88 -6.67 -14.27
N VAL A 134 -5.85 -7.32 -13.77
CA VAL A 134 -4.89 -8.07 -14.60
C VAL A 134 -4.53 -9.39 -13.93
N GLY A 135 -4.29 -10.43 -14.73
CA GLY A 135 -3.74 -11.68 -14.25
C GLY A 135 -2.28 -11.54 -13.80
N PHE A 136 -1.81 -12.51 -13.02
CA PHE A 136 -0.48 -12.47 -12.39
C PHE A 136 0.68 -12.32 -13.39
N GLU A 137 0.67 -13.06 -14.50
CA GLU A 137 1.74 -12.97 -15.53
C GLU A 137 1.77 -11.58 -16.20
N LYS A 138 0.59 -10.97 -16.40
CA LYS A 138 0.52 -9.60 -16.90
C LYS A 138 1.06 -8.61 -15.88
N LEU A 139 0.73 -8.75 -14.60
CA LEU A 139 1.26 -7.92 -13.51
C LEU A 139 2.79 -7.97 -13.49
N LYS A 140 3.40 -9.17 -13.51
CA LYS A 140 4.86 -9.35 -13.58
C LYS A 140 5.47 -8.66 -14.79
N SER A 141 4.84 -8.79 -15.96
CA SER A 141 5.36 -8.17 -17.19
C SER A 141 5.31 -6.64 -17.17
N MET A 142 4.55 -6.04 -16.25
CA MET A 142 4.35 -4.60 -16.12
C MET A 142 5.24 -3.93 -15.07
N GLU A 143 6.15 -4.63 -14.40
CA GLU A 143 6.95 -4.05 -13.32
C GLU A 143 7.66 -2.73 -13.71
N ALA A 144 8.17 -2.63 -14.94
CA ALA A 144 8.79 -1.40 -15.44
C ALA A 144 7.80 -0.21 -15.62
N GLU A 145 6.49 -0.48 -15.64
CA GLU A 145 5.43 0.52 -15.77
C GLU A 145 4.88 0.94 -14.39
N LEU A 146 5.33 0.28 -13.30
CA LEU A 146 4.86 0.55 -11.94
C LEU A 146 5.66 1.68 -11.28
N ALA A 147 4.98 2.55 -10.57
CA ALA A 147 5.60 3.61 -9.77
C ALA A 147 6.42 3.06 -8.59
N SER A 148 6.05 1.89 -8.07
CA SER A 148 6.78 1.14 -7.04
C SER A 148 6.54 -0.36 -7.21
N VAL A 149 7.58 -1.15 -6.97
CA VAL A 149 7.54 -2.63 -7.00
C VAL A 149 7.81 -3.25 -5.62
N ARG A 150 8.08 -2.43 -4.59
CA ARG A 150 8.49 -2.92 -3.26
C ARG A 150 7.48 -3.92 -2.67
N CYS A 151 6.23 -3.50 -2.51
CA CYS A 151 5.19 -4.35 -1.95
C CYS A 151 4.90 -5.59 -2.83
N LEU A 152 5.05 -5.46 -4.15
CA LEU A 152 4.92 -6.58 -5.09
C LEU A 152 6.02 -7.64 -4.86
N HIS A 153 7.25 -7.21 -4.62
CA HIS A 153 8.35 -8.14 -4.29
C HIS A 153 8.10 -8.84 -2.94
N SER A 154 7.62 -8.12 -1.93
CA SER A 154 7.21 -8.74 -0.66
C SER A 154 6.08 -9.76 -0.85
N TYR A 155 5.16 -9.52 -1.78
CA TYR A 155 4.13 -10.49 -2.14
C TYR A 155 4.72 -11.76 -2.77
N TYR A 156 5.73 -11.65 -3.64
CA TYR A 156 6.40 -12.82 -4.22
C TYR A 156 7.10 -13.64 -3.14
N GLU A 157 7.89 -13.00 -2.27
CA GLU A 157 8.57 -13.65 -1.15
C GLU A 157 7.61 -14.34 -0.19
N TYR A 158 6.48 -13.69 0.12
CA TYR A 158 5.42 -14.28 0.94
C TYR A 158 4.85 -15.55 0.30
N GLY A 159 4.58 -15.55 -1.00
CA GLY A 159 4.07 -16.69 -1.75
C GLY A 159 5.05 -17.87 -1.74
N GLU A 160 6.33 -17.62 -1.97
CA GLU A 160 7.39 -18.65 -1.93
C GLU A 160 7.51 -19.28 -0.53
N SER A 161 7.49 -18.46 0.52
CA SER A 161 7.63 -18.90 1.92
C SER A 161 6.46 -19.75 2.41
N ASN A 162 5.27 -19.57 1.85
CA ASN A 162 4.06 -20.29 2.26
C ASN A 162 3.70 -21.47 1.34
N GLY A 163 4.59 -21.86 0.42
CA GLY A 163 4.41 -23.04 -0.45
C GLY A 163 3.25 -22.89 -1.45
N ASN A 164 2.74 -21.71 -1.65
CA ASN A 164 1.69 -21.42 -2.62
C ASN A 164 2.30 -21.33 -4.03
N ASN A 165 2.52 -22.48 -4.67
CA ASN A 165 2.90 -22.56 -6.09
C ASN A 165 1.77 -22.09 -7.05
N GLN A 166 0.79 -21.34 -6.57
CA GLN A 166 -0.29 -20.71 -7.33
C GLN A 166 -0.23 -19.18 -7.11
N ILE A 167 0.95 -18.63 -7.36
CA ILE A 167 1.09 -17.19 -7.55
C ILE A 167 0.86 -16.90 -9.01
#